data_36e0bc54aaad6fe80e458c99e735d8a3
#
_entry.id   36e0bc54aaad6fe80e458c99e735d8a3
#
_cell.length_a   1.000
_cell.length_b   1.000
_cell.length_c   1.000
_cell.angle_alpha   90.00
_cell.angle_beta   90.00
_cell.angle_gamma   90.00
#
_symmetry.space_group_name_H-M   'P 1'
#
loop_
_entity.id
_entity.type
_entity.pdbx_description
1 polymer ?
#
loop_
_entity_poly.entity_id
_entity_poly.type
_entity_poly.pdbx_seq_one_letter_code
_entity_poly.pdbx_strand_id
1 'polypeptide(L)'
;LHDWGELYIAPYGWIPMDVTFGRLDDADPAVANFYLGGLDAWRIAFNDDYSRQFVPAKQHFRSETVDLQRGEVEWSGGNLYFDQWDYDFVATPQP
;
A
#
# COMPACT_ATOMS: atom_id res chain seq x y z
N LEU A 1 -5.98 -3.23 -3.82
CA LEU A 1 -4.94 -2.57 -3.03
C LEU A 1 -3.69 -3.44 -2.99
N HIS A 2 -2.52 -2.81 -2.97
CA HIS A 2 -1.24 -3.48 -3.11
C HIS A 2 -0.14 -2.68 -2.44
N ASP A 3 0.85 -3.37 -1.88
CA ASP A 3 2.02 -2.78 -1.24
C ASP A 3 3.25 -2.93 -2.13
N TRP A 4 4.08 -1.92 -2.16
CA TRP A 4 5.44 -1.98 -2.69
C TRP A 4 6.39 -1.29 -1.72
N GLY A 5 7.66 -1.51 -1.88
CA GLY A 5 8.67 -0.99 -0.97
C GLY A 5 9.79 -0.26 -1.68
N GLU A 6 10.75 0.15 -0.89
CA GLU A 6 12.01 0.72 -1.36
C GLU A 6 13.19 -0.02 -0.74
N LEU A 7 14.23 -0.20 -1.53
CA LEU A 7 15.50 -0.79 -1.12
C LEU A 7 16.61 0.26 -1.20
N TYR A 8 17.35 0.44 -0.13
CA TYR A 8 18.50 1.31 -0.15
C TYR A 8 19.73 0.63 -0.75
N ILE A 9 20.27 1.21 -1.83
CA ILE A 9 21.49 0.72 -2.48
C ILE A 9 22.48 1.86 -2.60
N ALA A 10 23.61 1.77 -1.87
CA ALA A 10 24.68 2.75 -2.02
C ALA A 10 25.38 2.60 -3.39
N PRO A 11 25.74 3.67 -4.08
CA PRO A 11 25.55 5.09 -3.75
C PRO A 11 24.25 5.68 -4.30
N TYR A 12 23.35 4.89 -4.85
CA TYR A 12 22.17 5.31 -5.61
C TYR A 12 21.01 5.82 -4.74
N GLY A 13 20.95 5.40 -3.47
CA GLY A 13 19.88 5.79 -2.56
C GLY A 13 18.75 4.77 -2.51
N TRP A 14 17.55 5.25 -2.21
CA TRP A 14 16.33 4.44 -2.14
C TRP A 14 15.80 4.17 -3.55
N ILE A 15 15.64 2.90 -3.86
CA ILE A 15 15.20 2.41 -5.16
C ILE A 15 13.88 1.65 -4.97
N PRO A 16 12.82 1.99 -5.72
CA PRO A 16 11.54 1.31 -5.58
C PRO A 16 11.63 -0.15 -6.03
N MET A 17 10.85 -1.00 -5.37
CA MET A 17 10.74 -2.39 -5.76
C MET A 17 9.35 -2.95 -5.48
N ASP A 18 8.90 -3.84 -6.34
CA ASP A 18 7.66 -4.57 -6.20
C ASP A 18 7.86 -6.04 -6.53
N VAL A 19 8.19 -6.81 -5.53
CA VAL A 19 8.49 -8.24 -5.69
C VAL A 19 7.28 -9.06 -6.14
N THR A 20 6.07 -8.61 -5.85
CA THR A 20 4.87 -9.32 -6.27
C THR A 20 4.69 -9.23 -7.77
N PHE A 21 4.71 -8.03 -8.33
CA PHE A 21 4.58 -7.83 -9.78
C PHE A 21 5.77 -8.42 -10.56
N GLY A 22 6.98 -8.35 -10.02
CA GLY A 22 8.15 -9.00 -10.60
C GLY A 22 8.05 -10.52 -10.68
N ARG A 23 7.12 -11.14 -9.94
CA ARG A 23 6.89 -12.59 -9.95
C ARG A 23 5.64 -13.03 -10.70
N LEU A 24 4.84 -12.11 -11.23
CA LEU A 24 3.62 -12.46 -11.96
C LEU A 24 3.92 -13.16 -13.29
N ASP A 25 5.08 -12.91 -13.88
CA ASP A 25 5.54 -13.59 -15.08
C ASP A 25 6.99 -14.05 -14.90
N ASP A 26 7.15 -15.22 -14.32
CA ASP A 26 8.45 -15.85 -14.11
C ASP A 26 9.17 -16.19 -15.43
N ALA A 27 8.45 -16.22 -16.53
CA ALA A 27 9.01 -16.54 -17.84
C ALA A 27 9.72 -15.36 -18.52
N ASP A 28 9.44 -14.13 -18.06
CA ASP A 28 10.10 -12.93 -18.60
C ASP A 28 11.02 -12.26 -17.56
N PRO A 29 12.33 -12.51 -17.63
CA PRO A 29 13.30 -11.87 -16.74
C PRO A 29 13.33 -10.34 -16.85
N ALA A 30 12.89 -9.76 -17.95
CA ALA A 30 12.85 -8.31 -18.11
C ALA A 30 11.76 -7.69 -17.21
N VAL A 31 10.62 -8.35 -17.08
CA VAL A 31 9.55 -7.93 -16.16
C VAL A 31 10.03 -8.02 -14.72
N ALA A 32 10.59 -9.17 -14.33
CA ALA A 32 11.12 -9.37 -12.99
C ALA A 32 12.18 -8.32 -12.61
N ASN A 33 13.12 -8.06 -13.50
CA ASN A 33 14.19 -7.10 -13.27
C ASN A 33 13.69 -5.64 -13.27
N PHE A 34 12.66 -5.33 -14.05
CA PHE A 34 12.07 -3.99 -14.04
C PHE A 34 11.56 -3.61 -12.65
N TYR A 35 10.82 -4.50 -12.01
CA TYR A 35 10.23 -4.27 -10.70
C TYR A 35 11.23 -4.38 -9.52
N LEU A 36 12.48 -4.70 -9.80
CA LEU A 36 13.58 -4.65 -8.84
C LEU A 36 14.39 -3.32 -8.97
N GLY A 37 13.77 -2.26 -9.27
CA GLY A 37 14.42 -0.95 -9.42
C GLY A 37 13.53 0.07 -10.10
N GLY A 38 12.34 -0.33 -10.49
CA GLY A 38 11.35 0.51 -11.14
C GLY A 38 9.93 0.19 -10.72
N LEU A 39 9.05 1.13 -10.97
CA LEU A 39 7.61 0.97 -10.86
C LEU A 39 6.95 1.47 -12.13
N ASP A 40 5.85 0.83 -12.51
CA ASP A 40 5.02 1.33 -13.61
C ASP A 40 4.29 2.62 -13.20
N ALA A 41 3.75 3.33 -14.20
CA ALA A 41 3.08 4.61 -14.00
C ALA A 41 1.59 4.48 -13.58
N TRP A 42 1.08 3.28 -13.42
CA TRP A 42 -0.34 3.01 -13.13
C TRP A 42 -0.59 2.85 -11.63
N ARG A 43 0.07 3.69 -10.82
CA ARG A 43 0.02 3.59 -9.36
C ARG A 43 -0.37 4.91 -8.73
N ILE A 44 -1.18 4.80 -7.70
CA ILE A 44 -1.53 5.90 -6.81
C ILE A 44 -1.12 5.47 -5.40
N ALA A 45 -0.17 6.18 -4.81
CA ALA A 45 0.21 5.96 -3.42
C ALA A 45 -0.80 6.63 -2.49
N PHE A 46 -1.42 5.87 -1.62
CA PHE A 46 -2.31 6.39 -0.58
C PHE A 46 -1.58 6.70 0.72
N ASN A 47 -0.52 5.97 1.00
CA ASN A 47 0.32 6.17 2.17
C ASN A 47 1.75 5.72 1.87
N ASP A 48 2.69 6.26 2.62
CA ASP A 48 4.13 5.97 2.54
C ASP A 48 4.67 5.35 3.83
N ASP A 49 3.76 4.92 4.70
CA ASP A 49 4.11 4.37 6.00
C ASP A 49 2.97 3.49 6.54
N TYR A 50 3.25 2.80 7.62
CA TYR A 50 2.27 1.95 8.28
C TYR A 50 2.25 2.20 9.80
N SER A 51 1.12 1.86 10.42
CA SER A 51 0.95 1.90 11.89
C SER A 51 1.20 3.25 12.57
N ARG A 52 1.24 4.33 11.83
CA ARG A 52 1.28 5.67 12.41
C ARG A 52 -0.04 6.03 13.10
N GLN A 53 0.06 6.97 14.01
CA GLN A 53 -1.12 7.53 14.63
C GLN A 53 -1.92 8.34 13.61
N PHE A 54 -3.23 8.12 13.58
CA PHE A 54 -4.14 8.90 12.74
C PHE A 54 -4.30 10.33 13.21
N VAL A 55 -4.67 11.21 12.28
CA VAL A 55 -5.05 12.58 12.57
C VAL A 55 -6.44 12.83 11.93
N PRO A 56 -7.50 12.96 12.73
CA PRO A 56 -7.56 12.91 14.20
C PRO A 56 -7.21 11.52 14.74
N ALA A 57 -6.72 11.48 15.98
CA ALA A 57 -6.37 10.22 16.63
C ALA A 57 -7.60 9.35 16.89
N LYS A 58 -7.45 8.05 16.71
CA LYS A 58 -8.48 7.08 17.08
C LYS A 58 -8.66 7.00 18.61
N GLN A 59 -9.87 6.68 19.02
CA GLN A 59 -10.24 6.51 20.42
C GLN A 59 -10.29 5.03 20.83
N HIS A 60 -10.45 4.12 19.87
CA HIS A 60 -10.60 2.69 20.10
C HIS A 60 -9.42 1.91 19.49
N PHE A 61 -9.28 0.66 19.93
CA PHE A 61 -8.25 -0.23 19.42
C PHE A 61 -8.38 -0.40 17.90
N ARG A 62 -7.23 -0.42 17.22
CA ARG A 62 -7.18 -0.62 15.76
C ARG A 62 -7.46 -2.08 15.40
N SER A 63 -8.21 -2.28 14.33
CA SER A 63 -8.44 -3.60 13.76
C SER A 63 -7.27 -4.12 12.95
N GLU A 64 -6.44 -3.22 12.44
CA GLU A 64 -5.26 -3.49 11.64
C GLU A 64 -4.07 -2.71 12.20
N THR A 65 -2.92 -3.35 12.34
CA THR A 65 -1.70 -2.71 12.89
C THR A 65 -0.55 -2.65 11.89
N VAL A 66 -0.70 -3.28 10.74
CA VAL A 66 0.37 -3.43 9.74
C VAL A 66 0.07 -2.61 8.50
N ASP A 67 -1.12 -2.75 7.97
CA ASP A 67 -1.53 -2.17 6.71
C ASP A 67 -2.75 -1.29 6.90
N LEU A 68 -2.69 -0.06 6.42
CA LEU A 68 -3.74 0.95 6.54
C LEU A 68 -4.29 1.39 5.18
N GLN A 69 -4.05 0.64 4.13
CA GLN A 69 -4.52 0.99 2.78
C GLN A 69 -6.04 1.18 2.71
N ARG A 70 -6.78 0.41 3.49
CA ARG A 70 -8.24 0.52 3.59
C ARG A 70 -8.71 1.56 4.58
N GLY A 71 -7.81 2.07 5.42
CA GLY A 71 -8.17 2.92 6.55
C GLY A 71 -8.80 2.14 7.71
N GLU A 72 -9.33 2.88 8.64
CA GLU A 72 -9.96 2.38 9.85
C GLU A 72 -11.30 3.07 10.06
N VAL A 73 -12.28 2.34 10.53
CA VAL A 73 -13.61 2.88 10.83
C VAL A 73 -13.93 2.67 12.30
N GLU A 74 -14.30 3.75 12.97
CA GLU A 74 -14.75 3.69 14.37
C GLU A 74 -16.06 4.45 14.57
N TRP A 75 -16.78 4.09 15.59
CA TRP A 75 -18.00 4.74 16.05
C TRP A 75 -17.92 4.97 17.56
N SER A 76 -18.93 5.59 18.15
CA SER A 76 -18.89 5.96 19.56
C SER A 76 -18.76 4.77 20.54
N GLY A 77 -19.07 3.56 20.11
CA GLY A 77 -19.01 2.35 20.94
C GLY A 77 -17.82 1.43 20.64
N GLY A 78 -16.97 1.74 19.66
CA GLY A 78 -15.85 0.88 19.34
C GLY A 78 -15.32 1.03 17.92
N ASN A 79 -14.47 0.10 17.54
CA ASN A 79 -13.94 -0.03 16.20
C ASN A 79 -14.79 -0.98 15.37
N LEU A 80 -14.96 -0.72 14.08
CA LEU A 80 -15.53 -1.65 13.13
C LEU A 80 -14.43 -2.47 12.48
N TYR A 81 -14.58 -3.79 12.47
CA TYR A 81 -13.66 -4.71 11.84
C TYR A 81 -14.04 -4.95 10.38
N PHE A 82 -13.15 -5.53 9.60
CA PHE A 82 -13.25 -5.64 8.14
C PHE A 82 -14.49 -6.42 7.64
N ASP A 83 -15.07 -7.24 8.46
CA ASP A 83 -16.31 -7.95 8.16
C ASP A 83 -17.58 -7.14 8.50
N GLN A 84 -17.41 -5.94 9.05
CA GLN A 84 -18.48 -5.06 9.52
C GLN A 84 -18.66 -3.79 8.68
N TRP A 85 -17.80 -3.57 7.70
CA TRP A 85 -17.87 -2.43 6.77
C TRP A 85 -17.28 -2.79 5.42
N ASP A 86 -17.64 -2.03 4.43
CA ASP A 86 -17.15 -2.19 3.07
C ASP A 86 -16.68 -0.84 2.51
N TYR A 87 -15.88 -0.90 1.45
CA TYR A 87 -15.37 0.29 0.79
C TYR A 87 -15.25 0.06 -0.72
N ASP A 88 -15.28 1.13 -1.47
CA ASP A 88 -15.04 1.11 -2.90
C ASP A 88 -14.10 2.24 -3.31
N PHE A 89 -13.22 1.96 -4.26
CA PHE A 89 -12.34 2.94 -4.88
C PHE A 89 -12.63 3.02 -6.37
N VAL A 90 -13.04 4.19 -6.84
CA VAL A 90 -13.26 4.46 -8.24
C VAL A 90 -12.17 5.40 -8.76
N ALA A 91 -11.31 4.90 -9.63
CA ALA A 91 -10.30 5.71 -10.30
C ALA A 91 -10.81 6.14 -11.68
N THR A 92 -10.95 7.44 -11.89
CA THR A 92 -11.32 8.00 -13.18
C THR A 92 -10.13 8.75 -13.77
N PRO A 93 -9.48 8.21 -14.82
CA PRO A 93 -8.41 8.93 -15.49
C PRO A 93 -8.91 10.26 -16.03
N GLN A 94 -8.12 11.30 -15.84
CA GLN A 94 -8.38 12.60 -16.47
C GLN A 94 -7.60 12.67 -17.79
N PRO A 95 -8.18 13.23 -18.85
CA PRO A 95 -7.49 13.38 -20.13
C PRO A 95 -6.31 14.34 -20.06
#